data_5d394f5dd165b214dec15e45422ac383
#
_entry.id   5d394f5dd165b214dec15e45422ac383
#
_cell.length_a   1.000
_cell.length_b   1.000
_cell.length_c   1.000
_cell.angle_alpha   90.00
_cell.angle_beta   90.00
_cell.angle_gamma   90.00
#
_symmetry.space_group_name_H-M   'P 1'
#
loop_
_entity.id
_entity.type
_entity.pdbx_description
1 polymer ?
#
loop_
_entity_poly.entity_id
_entity_poly.type
_entity_poly.pdbx_seq_one_letter_code
_entity_poly.pdbx_strand_id
1 'polypeptide(L)'
;NNNLKKLCAYVFKTKKMKKEINALSSVLELIGNTPIIKLDKITAGLTGNFYAKVEAFNPGHSAKDRIALHIINSAEEKGILKPGATIVETTSGNTGFSLAMISIIKGYKCILAVSDKSSPDKIDMLKSMGAKVYVCPASVAADDPRSYYEVAKRIHKETANSIYINQYFNELNIDAHYCSTGKEIWEQTDGLVTHVVVCSGTGGTISGIGKYLKEKNPAIKILGVDAYG
;
A
#
# COMPACT_ATOMS: atom_id res chain seq x y z
N ASN A 1 19.61 -22.23 29.11
CA ASN A 1 18.22 -21.89 28.72
C ASN A 1 17.29 -21.52 29.89
N ASN A 2 17.74 -21.66 31.13
CA ASN A 2 16.96 -21.25 32.32
C ASN A 2 17.06 -19.75 32.63
N ASN A 3 18.06 -19.05 32.09
CA ASN A 3 18.24 -17.62 32.37
C ASN A 3 17.31 -16.71 31.52
N LEU A 4 16.97 -17.10 30.30
CA LEU A 4 16.01 -16.36 29.47
C LEU A 4 14.58 -16.45 30.04
N LYS A 5 14.17 -17.63 30.53
CA LYS A 5 12.88 -17.80 31.21
C LYS A 5 12.77 -16.99 32.51
N LYS A 6 13.89 -16.85 33.25
CA LYS A 6 13.94 -16.01 34.48
C LYS A 6 13.91 -14.51 34.11
N LEU A 7 14.54 -14.08 33.03
CA LEU A 7 14.52 -12.68 32.56
C LEU A 7 13.12 -12.25 32.12
N CYS A 8 12.44 -13.09 31.35
CA CYS A 8 11.03 -12.84 30.98
C CYS A 8 10.10 -12.83 32.20
N ALA A 9 10.34 -13.70 33.18
CA ALA A 9 9.54 -13.73 34.39
C ALA A 9 9.79 -12.51 35.31
N TYR A 10 10.95 -11.85 35.22
CA TYR A 10 11.25 -10.66 36.03
C TYR A 10 10.62 -9.38 35.49
N VAL A 11 10.42 -9.28 34.19
CA VAL A 11 9.75 -8.13 33.51
C VAL A 11 8.25 -8.08 33.88
N PHE A 12 7.63 -9.22 34.20
CA PHE A 12 6.18 -9.31 34.46
C PHE A 12 5.80 -9.49 35.96
N LYS A 13 6.75 -9.37 36.90
CA LYS A 13 6.48 -9.54 38.32
C LYS A 13 6.20 -8.25 39.11
N THR A 14 5.63 -7.24 38.47
CA THR A 14 5.23 -6.03 39.19
C THR A 14 3.73 -5.78 39.07
N LYS A 15 3.05 -5.92 40.23
CA LYS A 15 1.71 -5.42 40.61
C LYS A 15 0.62 -5.55 39.52
N LYS A 16 -0.53 -6.11 39.88
CA LYS A 16 -1.81 -5.99 39.16
C LYS A 16 -1.98 -4.59 38.56
N MET A 17 -1.44 -4.37 37.39
CA MET A 17 -1.78 -3.23 36.58
C MET A 17 -3.07 -3.57 35.84
N LYS A 18 -4.19 -3.00 36.27
CA LYS A 18 -5.48 -2.96 35.58
C LYS A 18 -5.43 -2.01 34.36
N LYS A 19 -4.30 -1.88 33.70
CA LYS A 19 -4.19 -1.16 32.40
C LYS A 19 -3.82 -2.20 31.36
N GLU A 20 -4.72 -2.43 30.43
CA GLU A 20 -4.38 -3.13 29.19
C GLU A 20 -3.20 -2.42 28.57
N ILE A 21 -2.20 -3.19 28.14
CA ILE A 21 -1.05 -2.67 27.40
C ILE A 21 -1.61 -2.18 26.06
N ASN A 22 -1.44 -0.91 25.77
CA ASN A 22 -1.82 -0.35 24.47
C ASN A 22 -0.79 -0.77 23.40
N ALA A 23 -0.91 -2.03 22.96
CA ALA A 23 -0.06 -2.61 21.92
C ALA A 23 -0.90 -2.96 20.71
N LEU A 24 -0.36 -2.68 19.53
CA LEU A 24 -0.97 -3.11 18.27
C LEU A 24 -0.87 -4.63 18.13
N SER A 25 -1.88 -5.25 17.58
CA SER A 25 -1.91 -6.69 17.34
C SER A 25 -1.22 -7.09 16.03
N SER A 26 -1.10 -6.15 15.11
CA SER A 26 -0.51 -6.35 13.80
C SER A 26 0.18 -5.08 13.29
N VAL A 27 1.27 -5.24 12.55
CA VAL A 27 1.91 -4.15 11.82
C VAL A 27 0.97 -3.52 10.76
N LEU A 28 -0.07 -4.24 10.33
CA LEU A 28 -1.07 -3.72 9.40
C LEU A 28 -1.87 -2.55 9.97
N GLU A 29 -1.97 -2.44 11.29
CA GLU A 29 -2.61 -1.32 11.99
C GLU A 29 -1.83 -0.01 11.90
N LEU A 30 -0.55 -0.07 11.48
CA LEU A 30 0.27 1.10 11.22
C LEU A 30 0.06 1.67 9.80
N ILE A 31 -0.70 0.99 8.94
CA ILE A 31 -0.97 1.47 7.58
C ILE A 31 -1.95 2.65 7.65
N GLY A 32 -1.55 3.76 7.05
CA GLY A 32 -2.31 5.00 7.11
C GLY A 32 -1.90 5.90 8.29
N ASN A 33 -2.69 6.91 8.55
CA ASN A 33 -2.42 7.95 9.55
C ASN A 33 -0.99 8.51 9.47
N THR A 34 -0.46 8.59 8.26
CA THR A 34 0.89 9.07 8.01
C THR A 34 1.02 10.56 8.38
N PRO A 35 2.18 11.00 8.86
CA PRO A 35 2.36 12.38 9.29
C PRO A 35 2.33 13.36 8.10
N ILE A 36 1.97 14.61 8.41
CA ILE A 36 2.21 15.76 7.56
C ILE A 36 3.36 16.57 8.15
N ILE A 37 4.34 16.93 7.32
CA ILE A 37 5.52 17.71 7.70
C ILE A 37 5.47 19.08 7.03
N LYS A 38 5.70 20.14 7.79
CA LYS A 38 5.84 21.50 7.25
C LYS A 38 7.20 21.68 6.56
N LEU A 39 7.19 22.31 5.39
CA LEU A 39 8.37 22.43 4.53
C LEU A 39 8.98 23.84 4.58
N ASP A 40 9.20 24.39 5.77
CA ASP A 40 9.62 25.81 5.95
C ASP A 40 10.93 26.17 5.25
N LYS A 41 11.94 25.30 5.31
CA LYS A 41 13.27 25.62 4.76
C LYS A 41 13.29 25.62 3.24
N ILE A 42 12.71 24.59 2.62
CA ILE A 42 12.76 24.41 1.16
C ILE A 42 11.84 25.39 0.43
N THR A 43 10.85 25.94 1.13
CA THR A 43 9.87 26.90 0.59
C THR A 43 10.10 28.31 1.10
N ALA A 44 11.24 28.59 1.71
CA ALA A 44 11.58 29.93 2.21
C ALA A 44 11.53 30.95 1.06
N GLY A 45 10.81 32.05 1.31
CA GLY A 45 10.58 33.12 0.32
C GLY A 45 9.39 32.91 -0.60
N LEU A 46 8.71 31.75 -0.54
CA LEU A 46 7.46 31.54 -1.24
C LEU A 46 6.26 31.96 -0.39
N THR A 47 5.23 32.47 -1.06
CA THR A 47 3.96 32.84 -0.38
C THR A 47 3.13 31.60 -0.13
N GLY A 48 2.72 31.37 1.12
CA GLY A 48 1.87 30.26 1.52
C GLY A 48 2.51 29.34 2.55
N ASN A 49 1.75 28.33 2.98
CA ASN A 49 2.23 27.27 3.85
C ASN A 49 2.29 25.96 3.05
N PHE A 50 3.43 25.31 3.08
CA PHE A 50 3.69 24.10 2.32
C PHE A 50 3.89 22.91 3.25
N TYR A 51 3.28 21.79 2.88
CA TYR A 51 3.32 20.57 3.68
C TYR A 51 3.56 19.35 2.79
N ALA A 52 4.20 18.34 3.34
CA ALA A 52 4.34 17.03 2.71
C ALA A 52 3.62 15.97 3.55
N LYS A 53 2.70 15.22 2.92
CA LYS A 53 2.16 13.99 3.50
C LYS A 53 3.12 12.85 3.25
N VAL A 54 3.71 12.29 4.32
CA VAL A 54 4.87 11.39 4.20
C VAL A 54 4.43 9.93 4.20
N GLU A 55 4.07 9.43 3.03
CA GLU A 55 3.60 8.05 2.83
C GLU A 55 4.69 6.98 3.06
N ALA A 56 5.96 7.38 3.13
CA ALA A 56 7.06 6.50 3.51
C ALA A 56 6.98 5.97 4.96
N PHE A 57 6.11 6.53 5.80
CA PHE A 57 5.86 6.05 7.16
C PHE A 57 4.90 4.85 7.22
N ASN A 58 4.27 4.48 6.13
CA ASN A 58 3.62 3.18 6.07
C ASN A 58 4.66 2.05 6.22
N PRO A 59 4.30 0.89 6.80
CA PRO A 59 5.24 -0.23 7.03
C PRO A 59 5.97 -0.71 5.77
N GLY A 60 5.31 -0.68 4.61
CA GLY A 60 5.89 -0.99 3.31
C GLY A 60 6.51 0.22 2.61
N HIS A 61 6.74 1.32 3.35
CA HIS A 61 7.39 2.55 2.91
C HIS A 61 6.73 3.25 1.72
N SER A 62 5.43 3.07 1.50
CA SER A 62 4.72 3.74 0.41
C SER A 62 3.20 3.80 0.59
N ALA A 63 2.56 4.64 -0.22
CA ALA A 63 1.10 4.72 -0.33
C ALA A 63 0.45 3.40 -0.83
N LYS A 64 1.24 2.47 -1.39
CA LYS A 64 0.72 1.19 -1.91
C LYS A 64 0.24 0.25 -0.81
N ASP A 65 0.69 0.40 0.42
CA ASP A 65 0.18 -0.35 1.56
C ASP A 65 -1.33 -0.13 1.74
N ARG A 66 -1.78 1.11 1.54
CA ARG A 66 -3.20 1.48 1.66
C ARG A 66 -4.07 0.72 0.67
N ILE A 67 -3.70 0.75 -0.61
CA ILE A 67 -4.48 0.10 -1.65
C ILE A 67 -4.45 -1.43 -1.50
N ALA A 68 -3.29 -1.99 -1.17
CA ALA A 68 -3.14 -3.43 -0.98
C ALA A 68 -4.01 -3.92 0.18
N LEU A 69 -3.95 -3.26 1.34
CA LEU A 69 -4.76 -3.62 2.49
C LEU A 69 -6.26 -3.44 2.22
N HIS A 70 -6.65 -2.32 1.61
CA HIS A 70 -8.06 -2.02 1.32
C HIS A 70 -8.69 -3.04 0.36
N ILE A 71 -7.99 -3.39 -0.72
CA ILE A 71 -8.48 -4.38 -1.69
C ILE A 71 -8.61 -5.76 -1.04
N ILE A 72 -7.60 -6.17 -0.25
CA ILE A 72 -7.62 -7.47 0.43
C ILE A 72 -8.75 -7.53 1.46
N ASN A 73 -8.90 -6.52 2.31
CA ASN A 73 -9.99 -6.46 3.29
C ASN A 73 -11.36 -6.48 2.62
N SER A 74 -11.55 -5.70 1.55
CA SER A 74 -12.81 -5.70 0.79
C SER A 74 -13.11 -7.07 0.18
N ALA A 75 -12.09 -7.80 -0.28
CA ALA A 75 -12.28 -9.13 -0.83
C ALA A 75 -12.60 -10.18 0.25
N GLU A 76 -12.05 -10.03 1.45
CA GLU A 76 -12.38 -10.84 2.63
C GLU A 76 -13.83 -10.60 3.08
N GLU A 77 -14.22 -9.33 3.25
CA GLU A 77 -15.57 -8.94 3.66
C GLU A 77 -16.65 -9.43 2.70
N LYS A 78 -16.34 -9.43 1.39
CA LYS A 78 -17.24 -9.95 0.35
C LYS A 78 -17.21 -11.47 0.21
N GLY A 79 -16.38 -12.18 1.00
CA GLY A 79 -16.22 -13.64 0.92
C GLY A 79 -15.56 -14.13 -0.39
N ILE A 80 -14.96 -13.21 -1.17
CA ILE A 80 -14.23 -13.52 -2.41
C ILE A 80 -12.89 -14.15 -2.07
N LEU A 81 -12.17 -13.58 -1.09
CA LEU A 81 -10.89 -14.06 -0.61
C LEU A 81 -11.09 -14.96 0.63
N LYS A 82 -10.79 -16.25 0.49
CA LYS A 82 -10.93 -17.24 1.56
C LYS A 82 -9.57 -17.57 2.19
N PRO A 83 -9.54 -18.11 3.41
CA PRO A 83 -8.29 -18.55 4.04
C PRO A 83 -7.43 -19.42 3.10
N GLY A 84 -6.12 -19.16 3.08
CA GLY A 84 -5.17 -19.88 2.23
C GLY A 84 -5.26 -19.57 0.74
N ALA A 85 -6.03 -18.55 0.35
CA ALA A 85 -6.12 -18.09 -1.04
C ALA A 85 -4.78 -17.58 -1.57
N THR A 86 -4.74 -17.40 -2.89
CA THR A 86 -3.58 -16.86 -3.60
C THR A 86 -3.88 -15.45 -4.12
N ILE A 87 -3.03 -14.50 -3.79
CA ILE A 87 -3.06 -13.14 -4.31
C ILE A 87 -2.12 -13.07 -5.51
N VAL A 88 -2.63 -12.59 -6.64
CA VAL A 88 -1.87 -12.47 -7.89
C VAL A 88 -1.83 -11.00 -8.32
N GLU A 89 -0.66 -10.52 -8.75
CA GLU A 89 -0.51 -9.15 -9.29
C GLU A 89 0.68 -9.06 -10.26
N THR A 90 0.67 -8.01 -11.08
CA THR A 90 1.74 -7.63 -12.02
C THR A 90 2.49 -6.43 -11.48
N THR A 91 3.56 -6.66 -10.72
CA THR A 91 4.37 -5.56 -10.16
C THR A 91 5.67 -6.04 -9.53
N SER A 92 6.73 -5.33 -9.78
CA SER A 92 8.03 -5.44 -9.09
C SER A 92 8.31 -4.28 -8.14
N GLY A 93 7.37 -3.34 -8.06
CA GLY A 93 7.51 -2.13 -7.24
C GLY A 93 6.86 -2.24 -5.87
N ASN A 94 6.53 -1.09 -5.31
CA ASN A 94 5.96 -0.94 -3.98
C ASN A 94 4.67 -1.76 -3.76
N THR A 95 3.83 -1.90 -4.78
CA THR A 95 2.61 -2.72 -4.69
C THR A 95 2.95 -4.18 -4.43
N GLY A 96 3.98 -4.73 -5.08
CA GLY A 96 4.43 -6.10 -4.85
C GLY A 96 4.93 -6.31 -3.43
N PHE A 97 5.70 -5.35 -2.92
CA PHE A 97 6.15 -5.37 -1.52
C PHE A 97 4.97 -5.37 -0.55
N SER A 98 4.03 -4.44 -0.72
CA SER A 98 2.84 -4.33 0.14
C SER A 98 2.00 -5.61 0.11
N LEU A 99 1.76 -6.19 -1.08
CA LEU A 99 1.02 -7.43 -1.22
C LEU A 99 1.73 -8.63 -0.60
N ALA A 100 3.05 -8.75 -0.77
CA ALA A 100 3.84 -9.82 -0.14
C ALA A 100 3.78 -9.71 1.40
N MET A 101 3.98 -8.50 1.95
CA MET A 101 3.90 -8.24 3.39
C MET A 101 2.52 -8.61 3.96
N ILE A 102 1.45 -8.13 3.35
CA ILE A 102 0.09 -8.39 3.82
C ILE A 102 -0.26 -9.87 3.68
N SER A 103 0.18 -10.52 2.59
CA SER A 103 -0.05 -11.94 2.36
C SER A 103 0.57 -12.81 3.46
N ILE A 104 1.83 -12.54 3.84
CA ILE A 104 2.49 -13.26 4.94
C ILE A 104 1.71 -13.10 6.25
N ILE A 105 1.33 -11.87 6.58
CA ILE A 105 0.67 -11.57 7.86
C ILE A 105 -0.73 -12.20 7.92
N LYS A 106 -1.46 -12.21 6.82
CA LYS A 106 -2.82 -12.77 6.74
C LYS A 106 -2.88 -14.25 6.35
N GLY A 107 -1.73 -14.91 6.09
CA GLY A 107 -1.65 -16.32 5.74
C GLY A 107 -2.07 -16.64 4.31
N TYR A 108 -1.93 -15.70 3.38
CA TYR A 108 -2.18 -15.89 1.95
C TYR A 108 -0.91 -16.27 1.19
N LYS A 109 -1.06 -16.93 0.06
CA LYS A 109 0.02 -17.08 -0.92
C LYS A 109 0.09 -15.83 -1.79
N CYS A 110 1.30 -15.44 -2.20
CA CYS A 110 1.52 -14.30 -3.08
C CYS A 110 2.25 -14.73 -4.35
N ILE A 111 1.71 -14.40 -5.51
CA ILE A 111 2.33 -14.66 -6.81
C ILE A 111 2.42 -13.33 -7.57
N LEU A 112 3.63 -12.99 -8.00
CA LEU A 112 3.91 -11.76 -8.71
C LEU A 112 4.53 -12.05 -10.07
N ALA A 113 3.93 -11.49 -11.13
CA ALA A 113 4.55 -11.46 -12.45
C ALA A 113 5.26 -10.12 -12.63
N VAL A 114 6.55 -10.14 -12.91
CA VAL A 114 7.42 -8.97 -12.98
C VAL A 114 8.13 -8.90 -14.33
N SER A 115 8.49 -7.70 -14.74
CA SER A 115 9.33 -7.50 -15.94
C SER A 115 10.80 -7.87 -15.64
N ASP A 116 11.52 -8.41 -16.64
CA ASP A 116 12.96 -8.64 -16.61
C ASP A 116 13.81 -7.35 -16.51
N LYS A 117 13.18 -6.16 -16.71
CA LYS A 117 13.78 -4.85 -16.41
C LYS A 117 13.82 -4.53 -14.92
N SER A 118 13.15 -5.33 -14.09
CA SER A 118 13.16 -5.14 -12.63
C SER A 118 14.54 -5.46 -12.07
N SER A 119 15.01 -4.67 -11.11
CA SER A 119 16.32 -4.93 -10.50
C SER A 119 16.32 -6.32 -9.80
N PRO A 120 17.42 -7.06 -9.88
CA PRO A 120 17.56 -8.34 -9.18
C PRO A 120 17.27 -8.23 -7.69
N ASP A 121 17.75 -7.18 -7.03
CA ASP A 121 17.53 -6.96 -5.59
C ASP A 121 16.04 -6.88 -5.23
N LYS A 122 15.22 -6.22 -6.06
CA LYS A 122 13.77 -6.16 -5.86
C LYS A 122 13.12 -7.53 -6.01
N ILE A 123 13.54 -8.31 -7.00
CA ILE A 123 13.04 -9.66 -7.22
C ILE A 123 13.39 -10.55 -6.04
N ASP A 124 14.63 -10.51 -5.57
CA ASP A 124 15.10 -11.32 -4.46
C ASP A 124 14.48 -10.93 -3.13
N MET A 125 14.25 -9.63 -2.92
CA MET A 125 13.47 -9.15 -1.78
C MET A 125 12.04 -9.73 -1.77
N LEU A 126 11.33 -9.70 -2.90
CA LEU A 126 9.98 -10.28 -2.99
C LEU A 126 9.97 -11.78 -2.74
N LYS A 127 10.96 -12.52 -3.27
CA LYS A 127 11.14 -13.95 -2.99
C LYS A 127 11.45 -14.24 -1.53
N SER A 128 12.31 -13.43 -0.90
CA SER A 128 12.65 -13.58 0.53
C SER A 128 11.44 -13.35 1.44
N MET A 129 10.47 -12.56 0.99
CA MET A 129 9.17 -12.38 1.63
C MET A 129 8.17 -13.51 1.32
N GLY A 130 8.61 -14.61 0.69
CA GLY A 130 7.77 -15.77 0.40
C GLY A 130 6.89 -15.64 -0.84
N ALA A 131 7.01 -14.57 -1.63
CA ALA A 131 6.28 -14.45 -2.88
C ALA A 131 6.88 -15.36 -3.97
N LYS A 132 6.04 -16.03 -4.73
CA LYS A 132 6.45 -16.71 -5.96
C LYS A 132 6.53 -15.67 -7.08
N VAL A 133 7.72 -15.48 -7.65
CA VAL A 133 7.97 -14.45 -8.67
C VAL A 133 8.19 -15.08 -10.03
N TYR A 134 7.42 -14.64 -11.04
CA TYR A 134 7.60 -15.00 -12.43
C TYR A 134 8.21 -13.82 -13.17
N VAL A 135 9.41 -14.01 -13.73
CA VAL A 135 10.09 -12.97 -14.51
C VAL A 135 9.70 -13.14 -15.97
N CYS A 136 9.16 -12.08 -16.56
CA CYS A 136 8.61 -12.04 -17.91
C CYS A 136 9.37 -11.04 -18.78
N PRO A 137 9.48 -11.28 -20.11
CA PRO A 137 10.19 -10.38 -20.99
C PRO A 137 9.46 -9.02 -21.10
N ALA A 138 10.23 -7.92 -21.00
CA ALA A 138 9.73 -6.56 -21.18
C ALA A 138 9.65 -6.14 -22.67
N SER A 139 10.31 -6.88 -23.55
CA SER A 139 10.43 -6.57 -24.97
C SER A 139 9.24 -7.04 -25.82
N VAL A 140 8.19 -7.58 -25.19
CA VAL A 140 6.99 -8.08 -25.86
C VAL A 140 5.82 -7.10 -25.70
N ALA A 141 4.85 -7.16 -26.61
CA ALA A 141 3.62 -6.38 -26.50
C ALA A 141 2.80 -6.80 -25.26
N ALA A 142 1.94 -5.91 -24.79
CA ALA A 142 1.17 -6.14 -23.56
C ALA A 142 0.22 -7.35 -23.67
N ASP A 143 -0.28 -7.63 -24.87
CA ASP A 143 -1.16 -8.75 -25.23
C ASP A 143 -0.42 -10.04 -25.63
N ASP A 144 0.91 -10.02 -25.67
CA ASP A 144 1.72 -11.24 -25.90
C ASP A 144 1.52 -12.19 -24.71
N PRO A 145 1.28 -13.50 -24.96
CA PRO A 145 1.12 -14.50 -23.90
C PRO A 145 2.28 -14.61 -22.90
N ARG A 146 3.47 -14.09 -23.26
CA ARG A 146 4.66 -14.03 -22.41
C ARG A 146 4.74 -12.77 -21.56
N SER A 147 3.91 -11.76 -21.87
CA SER A 147 3.90 -10.51 -21.10
C SER A 147 3.52 -10.78 -19.66
N TYR A 148 4.05 -9.97 -18.74
CA TYR A 148 3.72 -10.13 -17.31
C TYR A 148 2.23 -9.92 -17.03
N TYR A 149 1.52 -9.16 -17.87
CA TYR A 149 0.06 -9.00 -17.79
C TYR A 149 -0.67 -10.31 -18.08
N GLU A 150 -0.37 -10.93 -19.23
CA GLU A 150 -1.03 -12.18 -19.63
C GLU A 150 -0.61 -13.37 -18.77
N VAL A 151 0.64 -13.39 -18.31
CA VAL A 151 1.12 -14.40 -17.35
C VAL A 151 0.34 -14.32 -16.04
N ALA A 152 0.14 -13.13 -15.48
CA ALA A 152 -0.62 -12.97 -14.23
C ALA A 152 -2.09 -13.36 -14.41
N LYS A 153 -2.74 -12.94 -15.51
CA LYS A 153 -4.12 -13.33 -15.83
C LYS A 153 -4.27 -14.83 -15.96
N ARG A 154 -3.33 -15.50 -16.64
CA ARG A 154 -3.31 -16.96 -16.79
C ARG A 154 -3.13 -17.65 -15.44
N ILE A 155 -2.18 -17.21 -14.63
CA ILE A 155 -1.96 -17.76 -13.29
C ILE A 155 -3.22 -17.64 -12.43
N HIS A 156 -3.87 -16.48 -12.45
CA HIS A 156 -5.14 -16.29 -11.74
C HIS A 156 -6.21 -17.26 -12.25
N LYS A 157 -6.38 -17.39 -13.56
CA LYS A 157 -7.38 -18.29 -14.18
C LYS A 157 -7.14 -19.77 -13.83
N GLU A 158 -5.87 -20.20 -13.78
CA GLU A 158 -5.47 -21.57 -13.50
C GLU A 158 -5.38 -21.90 -12.00
N THR A 159 -5.38 -20.89 -11.14
CA THR A 159 -5.24 -21.07 -9.70
C THR A 159 -6.61 -20.96 -9.02
N ALA A 160 -7.14 -22.08 -8.56
CA ALA A 160 -8.34 -22.08 -7.75
C ALA A 160 -8.15 -21.26 -6.46
N ASN A 161 -9.19 -20.60 -5.96
CA ASN A 161 -9.13 -19.74 -4.78
C ASN A 161 -8.03 -18.68 -4.89
N SER A 162 -8.05 -17.89 -5.96
CA SER A 162 -7.15 -16.77 -6.16
C SER A 162 -7.89 -15.49 -6.49
N ILE A 163 -7.28 -14.35 -6.22
CA ILE A 163 -7.70 -13.03 -6.70
C ILE A 163 -6.60 -12.37 -7.50
N TYR A 164 -6.97 -11.64 -8.55
CA TYR A 164 -6.09 -10.75 -9.29
C TYR A 164 -6.37 -9.31 -8.85
N ILE A 165 -5.40 -8.66 -8.25
CA ILE A 165 -5.56 -7.31 -7.67
C ILE A 165 -5.85 -6.27 -8.75
N ASN A 166 -5.13 -6.34 -9.89
CA ASN A 166 -5.34 -5.49 -11.06
C ASN A 166 -5.36 -3.98 -10.72
N GLN A 167 -4.32 -3.49 -10.08
CA GLN A 167 -4.24 -2.14 -9.51
C GLN A 167 -4.57 -1.00 -10.48
N TYR A 168 -4.38 -1.20 -11.80
CA TYR A 168 -4.64 -0.18 -12.82
C TYR A 168 -6.14 0.01 -13.11
N PHE A 169 -6.95 -1.04 -12.95
CA PHE A 169 -8.37 -1.04 -13.34
C PHE A 169 -9.30 -1.34 -12.16
N ASN A 170 -8.76 -1.47 -10.95
CA ASN A 170 -9.54 -1.77 -9.75
C ASN A 170 -9.98 -0.46 -9.08
N GLU A 171 -11.27 -0.18 -9.09
CA GLU A 171 -11.85 1.02 -8.47
C GLU A 171 -11.56 1.13 -6.97
N LEU A 172 -11.33 0.00 -6.29
CA LEU A 172 -10.93 -0.02 -4.88
C LEU A 172 -9.57 0.68 -4.64
N ASN A 173 -8.76 0.88 -5.69
CA ASN A 173 -7.57 1.73 -5.59
C ASN A 173 -7.94 3.20 -5.33
N ILE A 174 -9.00 3.70 -5.97
CA ILE A 174 -9.52 5.05 -5.74
C ILE A 174 -10.16 5.12 -4.36
N ASP A 175 -10.99 4.13 -4.02
CA ASP A 175 -11.71 4.08 -2.73
C ASP A 175 -10.76 4.03 -1.54
N ALA A 176 -9.64 3.31 -1.64
CA ALA A 176 -8.62 3.28 -0.60
C ALA A 176 -8.13 4.69 -0.21
N HIS A 177 -7.85 5.51 -1.21
CA HIS A 177 -7.39 6.89 -0.98
C HIS A 177 -8.52 7.86 -0.63
N TYR A 178 -9.73 7.60 -1.11
CA TYR A 178 -10.92 8.35 -0.70
C TYR A 178 -11.21 8.14 0.78
N CYS A 179 -11.27 6.88 1.23
CA CYS A 179 -11.60 6.54 2.61
C CYS A 179 -10.48 6.83 3.62
N SER A 180 -9.24 6.98 3.17
CA SER A 180 -8.08 7.19 4.05
C SER A 180 -7.32 8.47 3.75
N THR A 181 -6.49 8.52 2.72
CA THR A 181 -5.56 9.63 2.45
C THR A 181 -6.25 10.98 2.30
N GLY A 182 -7.35 11.02 1.54
CA GLY A 182 -8.13 12.26 1.37
C GLY A 182 -8.74 12.75 2.68
N LYS A 183 -9.30 11.82 3.46
CA LYS A 183 -9.85 12.10 4.79
C LYS A 183 -8.76 12.59 5.75
N GLU A 184 -7.62 11.91 5.81
CA GLU A 184 -6.50 12.30 6.67
C GLU A 184 -5.96 13.69 6.33
N ILE A 185 -5.80 14.02 5.05
CA ILE A 185 -5.38 15.37 4.62
C ILE A 185 -6.36 16.42 5.13
N TRP A 186 -7.66 16.20 4.95
CA TRP A 186 -8.68 17.13 5.41
C TRP A 186 -8.62 17.35 6.93
N GLU A 187 -8.56 16.26 7.69
CA GLU A 187 -8.54 16.30 9.16
C GLU A 187 -7.23 16.90 9.69
N GLN A 188 -6.07 16.49 9.15
CA GLN A 188 -4.76 16.99 9.58
C GLN A 188 -4.51 18.46 9.23
N THR A 189 -5.25 19.00 8.29
CA THR A 189 -5.17 20.43 7.93
C THR A 189 -6.33 21.26 8.48
N ASP A 190 -7.18 20.69 9.34
CA ASP A 190 -8.39 21.32 9.86
C ASP A 190 -9.26 21.94 8.73
N GLY A 191 -9.27 21.29 7.56
CA GLY A 191 -9.99 21.77 6.38
C GLY A 191 -9.40 23.01 5.70
N LEU A 192 -8.22 23.47 6.11
CA LEU A 192 -7.57 24.67 5.56
C LEU A 192 -6.81 24.42 4.26
N VAL A 193 -6.71 23.17 3.80
CA VAL A 193 -6.05 22.80 2.54
C VAL A 193 -6.70 23.51 1.35
N THR A 194 -5.90 24.16 0.53
CA THR A 194 -6.35 24.88 -0.68
C THR A 194 -5.86 24.22 -1.98
N HIS A 195 -4.71 23.60 -1.94
CA HIS A 195 -4.07 22.95 -3.08
C HIS A 195 -3.48 21.61 -2.65
N VAL A 196 -3.61 20.60 -3.49
CA VAL A 196 -2.93 19.32 -3.32
C VAL A 196 -2.20 18.98 -4.60
N VAL A 197 -0.91 18.67 -4.48
CA VAL A 197 -0.05 18.24 -5.59
C VAL A 197 0.24 16.76 -5.43
N VAL A 198 -0.06 15.96 -6.44
CA VAL A 198 0.06 14.50 -6.38
C VAL A 198 0.72 13.98 -7.66
N CYS A 199 1.73 13.13 -7.53
CA CYS A 199 2.28 12.40 -8.67
C CYS A 199 1.27 11.38 -9.20
N SER A 200 1.13 11.29 -10.52
CA SER A 200 0.24 10.33 -11.19
C SER A 200 1.02 9.09 -11.62
N GLY A 201 0.53 7.92 -11.24
CA GLY A 201 0.95 6.61 -11.77
C GLY A 201 -0.28 5.85 -12.21
N THR A 202 -0.91 5.07 -11.31
CA THR A 202 -2.20 4.41 -11.60
C THR A 202 -3.40 5.37 -11.56
N GLY A 203 -3.21 6.59 -11.10
CA GLY A 203 -4.29 7.57 -10.92
C GLY A 203 -5.09 7.42 -9.61
N GLY A 204 -5.01 6.29 -8.92
CA GLY A 204 -5.83 6.03 -7.73
C GLY A 204 -5.67 7.06 -6.62
N THR A 205 -4.43 7.43 -6.29
CA THR A 205 -4.12 8.39 -5.23
C THR A 205 -4.73 9.77 -5.51
N ILE A 206 -4.46 10.33 -6.69
CA ILE A 206 -4.96 11.67 -7.05
C ILE A 206 -6.49 11.68 -7.17
N SER A 207 -7.08 10.61 -7.73
CA SER A 207 -8.53 10.49 -7.90
C SER A 207 -9.25 10.35 -6.55
N GLY A 208 -8.76 9.48 -5.66
CA GLY A 208 -9.37 9.27 -4.35
C GLY A 208 -9.26 10.52 -3.46
N ILE A 209 -8.08 11.13 -3.37
CA ILE A 209 -7.87 12.39 -2.65
C ILE A 209 -8.75 13.49 -3.25
N GLY A 210 -8.72 13.65 -4.57
CA GLY A 210 -9.46 14.68 -5.29
C GLY A 210 -10.96 14.56 -5.08
N LYS A 211 -11.52 13.35 -5.18
CA LYS A 211 -12.95 13.09 -4.93
C LYS A 211 -13.32 13.52 -3.52
N TYR A 212 -12.62 13.04 -2.49
CA TYR A 212 -12.93 13.37 -1.10
C TYR A 212 -12.86 14.87 -0.80
N LEU A 213 -11.75 15.50 -1.20
CA LEU A 213 -11.54 16.93 -0.91
C LEU A 213 -12.48 17.84 -1.68
N LYS A 214 -12.83 17.51 -2.92
CA LYS A 214 -13.81 18.26 -3.72
C LYS A 214 -15.23 18.17 -3.17
N GLU A 215 -15.59 17.04 -2.57
CA GLU A 215 -16.87 16.90 -1.84
C GLU A 215 -16.91 17.78 -0.58
N LYS A 216 -15.78 17.98 0.09
CA LYS A 216 -15.67 18.86 1.27
C LYS A 216 -15.64 20.33 0.88
N ASN A 217 -14.87 20.70 -0.12
CA ASN A 217 -14.73 22.05 -0.64
C ASN A 217 -14.38 22.04 -2.14
N PRO A 218 -15.34 22.33 -3.03
CA PRO A 218 -15.11 22.35 -4.48
C PRO A 218 -14.01 23.31 -4.95
N ALA A 219 -13.67 24.34 -4.16
CA ALA A 219 -12.64 25.32 -4.50
C ALA A 219 -11.20 24.77 -4.38
N ILE A 220 -10.98 23.65 -3.67
CA ILE A 220 -9.66 23.04 -3.53
C ILE A 220 -9.14 22.65 -4.91
N LYS A 221 -7.91 23.03 -5.22
CA LYS A 221 -7.24 22.68 -6.48
C LYS A 221 -6.45 21.39 -6.33
N ILE A 222 -6.66 20.45 -7.25
CA ILE A 222 -5.92 19.19 -7.33
C ILE A 222 -5.02 19.26 -8.55
N LEU A 223 -3.72 19.17 -8.33
CA LEU A 223 -2.69 19.30 -9.36
C LEU A 223 -1.98 17.95 -9.52
N GLY A 224 -2.07 17.39 -10.72
CA GLY A 224 -1.33 16.19 -11.10
C GLY A 224 0.07 16.56 -11.59
N VAL A 225 1.07 15.79 -11.16
CA VAL A 225 2.43 15.85 -11.70
C VAL A 225 2.75 14.52 -12.33
N ASP A 226 3.16 14.56 -13.58
CA ASP A 226 3.58 13.39 -14.33
C ASP A 226 5.03 13.53 -14.78
N ALA A 227 5.71 12.40 -15.00
CA ALA A 227 7.08 12.41 -15.50
C ALA A 227 7.07 12.84 -16.97
N TYR A 228 7.95 13.77 -17.32
CA TYR A 228 8.23 14.10 -18.69
C TYR A 228 9.24 13.09 -19.24
N GLY A 229 8.82 12.26 -20.20
CA GLY A 229 9.69 11.25 -20.81
C GLY A 229 9.04 10.55 -21.97
#